data_c79e7483a1aa2f3fc14540e28b01df96
#
_entry.id   c79e7483a1aa2f3fc14540e28b01df96
#
_cell.length_a   1.000
_cell.length_b   1.000
_cell.length_c   1.000
_cell.angle_alpha   90.00
_cell.angle_beta   90.00
_cell.angle_gamma   90.00
#
_symmetry.space_group_name_H-M   'P 1'
#
loop_
_entity.id
_entity.type
_entity.pdbx_description
1 polymer ?
#
loop_
_entity_poly.entity_id
_entity_poly.type
_entity_poly.pdbx_seq_one_letter_code
_entity_poly.pdbx_strand_id
1 'polypeptide(L)'
;MAKSFYVTAIGQNPGKHEAAVAALGFAAKKAGKAAYFKPVASAADDAELKAAVSSAGLPGQATDYYGLTRAEAFALLNQGKDGVILDQIFQKYNRLAAQYDCIVIEGVDLIPAGGALAVLDASVAANLGSPVILLAGDCGCGCGEIDLEAAAVAVATYKSRFAEVMALAVLTKNPAQAATDKDLAPLAGVQVWALPAGADIAGHLETACGTICGLTPKSMTPKRFEFDLIEKAKVDKQHIVLPEGNDERVLRAADDILEKDFADITILGDPDAMANQAKALGLNSLLAKARLVNPKTSDLLPELTREFYELRKAKGMTEEKAAAQMQDRNFFATMLVKTKKADGMVSGADGTTADTIRPALSIIKTKPGCSIASSVFLMCLADRVWVFGDCAINPNPTAQQLAEIAIISAQTAKAFGVDPKVAMLSYSTGSSGTGPDVDMMVEATKLAKEAAEKLYPGLPIDGPLQFDAAVDPKTGASKMPGSPVAGQATVMVFPSLEAGNIGYKAVQRTAKAVAIGPVIQGLNKPVNDLSRGCLVADIINTVAITALQAMADKD
;
A
#
# COMPACT_ATOMS: atom_id res chain seq x y z
N MET A 1 -4.24 0.64 14.76
CA MET A 1 -3.16 1.63 14.59
C MET A 1 -3.40 2.80 15.51
N ALA A 2 -2.33 3.38 16.08
CA ALA A 2 -2.42 4.62 16.82
C ALA A 2 -3.05 5.72 15.96
N LYS A 3 -3.86 6.57 16.56
CA LYS A 3 -4.35 7.77 15.91
C LYS A 3 -3.21 8.77 15.81
N SER A 4 -3.22 9.63 14.80
CA SER A 4 -2.20 10.66 14.67
C SER A 4 -2.77 11.94 14.07
N PHE A 5 -2.09 13.05 14.31
CA PHE A 5 -2.32 14.28 13.59
C PHE A 5 -1.01 15.08 13.47
N TYR A 6 -0.97 15.91 12.45
CA TYR A 6 0.22 16.58 11.98
C TYR A 6 0.07 18.08 12.19
N VAL A 7 0.97 18.68 12.97
CA VAL A 7 1.01 20.12 13.19
C VAL A 7 2.18 20.69 12.42
N THR A 8 1.91 21.56 11.47
CA THR A 8 2.96 22.20 10.67
C THR A 8 2.66 23.68 10.46
N ALA A 9 3.62 24.39 9.89
CA ALA A 9 3.53 25.85 9.77
C ALA A 9 4.11 26.36 8.45
N ILE A 10 3.59 27.49 8.01
CA ILE A 10 4.13 28.32 6.93
C ILE A 10 4.48 29.72 7.45
N GLY A 11 5.48 30.33 6.85
CA GLY A 11 6.00 31.64 7.29
C GLY A 11 7.04 31.51 8.40
N GLN A 12 7.45 32.67 8.95
CA GLN A 12 8.41 32.71 10.04
C GLN A 12 7.73 32.48 11.40
N ASN A 13 8.16 31.43 12.06
CA ASN A 13 7.91 31.07 13.45
C ASN A 13 6.48 31.31 13.99
N PRO A 14 5.48 30.58 13.56
CA PRO A 14 4.10 30.73 14.02
C PRO A 14 3.79 29.92 15.29
N GLY A 15 4.76 29.60 16.15
CA GLY A 15 4.53 28.80 17.37
C GLY A 15 4.20 27.33 17.08
N LYS A 16 4.77 26.78 16.01
CA LYS A 16 4.51 25.36 15.62
C LYS A 16 4.89 24.37 16.72
N HIS A 17 6.05 24.57 17.33
CA HIS A 17 6.54 23.71 18.41
C HIS A 17 5.61 23.77 19.63
N GLU A 18 5.27 24.99 20.07
CA GLU A 18 4.36 25.21 21.21
C GLU A 18 2.98 24.62 20.93
N ALA A 19 2.48 24.75 19.70
CA ALA A 19 1.23 24.14 19.29
C ALA A 19 1.28 22.61 19.31
N ALA A 20 2.36 22.00 18.84
CA ALA A 20 2.53 20.55 18.86
C ALA A 20 2.66 20.01 20.31
N VAL A 21 3.39 20.71 21.19
CA VAL A 21 3.50 20.35 22.61
C VAL A 21 2.16 20.50 23.34
N ALA A 22 1.42 21.57 23.08
CA ALA A 22 0.08 21.76 23.65
C ALA A 22 -0.88 20.64 23.19
N ALA A 23 -0.85 20.33 21.88
CA ALA A 23 -1.63 19.24 21.31
C ALA A 23 -1.30 17.87 21.94
N LEU A 24 -0.03 17.63 22.27
CA LEU A 24 0.38 16.41 22.99
C LEU A 24 -0.28 16.31 24.37
N GLY A 25 -0.34 17.40 25.12
CA GLY A 25 -1.03 17.46 26.41
C GLY A 25 -2.52 17.11 26.31
N PHE A 26 -3.21 17.56 25.27
CA PHE A 26 -4.62 17.22 25.02
C PHE A 26 -4.79 15.78 24.53
N ALA A 27 -3.91 15.30 23.65
CA ALA A 27 -3.93 13.91 23.20
C ALA A 27 -3.78 12.93 24.37
N ALA A 28 -2.87 13.22 25.30
CA ALA A 28 -2.67 12.42 26.52
C ALA A 28 -3.92 12.37 27.42
N LYS A 29 -4.64 13.49 27.54
CA LYS A 29 -5.88 13.55 28.33
C LYS A 29 -7.05 12.80 27.70
N LYS A 30 -7.16 12.80 26.36
CA LYS A 30 -8.34 12.27 25.65
C LYS A 30 -8.16 10.86 25.07
N ALA A 31 -6.96 10.52 24.63
CA ALA A 31 -6.69 9.26 23.94
C ALA A 31 -5.94 8.23 24.81
N GLY A 32 -5.47 8.61 26.00
CA GLY A 32 -4.66 7.75 26.86
C GLY A 32 -3.17 7.96 26.63
N LYS A 33 -2.41 6.95 26.22
CA LYS A 33 -0.97 7.08 25.98
C LYS A 33 -0.72 7.86 24.70
N ALA A 34 -0.15 9.07 24.82
CA ALA A 34 0.23 9.90 23.68
C ALA A 34 1.74 10.02 23.54
N ALA A 35 2.25 10.10 22.33
CA ALA A 35 3.65 10.36 22.01
C ALA A 35 3.80 11.58 21.10
N TYR A 36 4.98 12.16 21.14
CA TYR A 36 5.44 13.20 20.22
C TYR A 36 6.36 12.56 19.16
N PHE A 37 6.31 13.05 17.94
CA PHE A 37 7.18 12.59 16.86
C PHE A 37 7.58 13.74 15.94
N LYS A 38 8.85 13.84 15.60
CA LYS A 38 9.40 14.81 14.63
C LYS A 38 9.97 14.06 13.42
N PRO A 39 9.34 14.06 12.23
CA PRO A 39 9.81 13.31 11.08
C PRO A 39 11.25 13.65 10.69
N VAL A 40 11.60 14.95 10.74
CA VAL A 40 12.96 15.43 10.46
C VAL A 40 13.38 16.38 11.59
N ALA A 41 14.30 15.93 12.44
CA ALA A 41 14.87 16.75 13.49
C ALA A 41 15.91 17.74 12.93
N SER A 42 16.12 18.87 13.60
CA SER A 42 17.12 19.87 13.20
C SER A 42 18.54 19.31 13.25
N ALA A 43 18.85 18.54 14.31
CA ALA A 43 20.10 17.84 14.54
C ALA A 43 19.85 16.60 15.42
N ALA A 44 20.86 15.76 15.62
CA ALA A 44 20.78 14.61 16.53
C ALA A 44 20.56 15.01 18.00
N ASP A 45 20.93 16.23 18.38
CA ASP A 45 20.78 16.82 19.70
C ASP A 45 19.74 17.96 19.76
N ASP A 46 18.72 17.89 18.91
CA ASP A 46 17.61 18.85 18.82
C ASP A 46 17.06 19.20 20.22
N ALA A 47 17.27 20.47 20.64
CA ALA A 47 16.95 20.91 21.99
C ALA A 47 15.42 21.02 22.22
N GLU A 48 14.66 21.41 21.18
CA GLU A 48 13.19 21.48 21.27
C GLU A 48 12.60 20.08 21.42
N LEU A 49 13.09 19.13 20.64
CA LEU A 49 12.68 17.72 20.73
C LEU A 49 13.00 17.15 22.13
N LYS A 50 14.20 17.40 22.66
CA LYS A 50 14.57 16.97 24.01
C LYS A 50 13.64 17.56 25.07
N ALA A 51 13.32 18.85 24.95
CA ALA A 51 12.41 19.53 25.87
C ALA A 51 10.98 18.95 25.77
N ALA A 52 10.47 18.70 24.57
CA ALA A 52 9.15 18.10 24.37
C ALA A 52 9.05 16.70 24.96
N VAL A 53 10.05 15.84 24.70
CA VAL A 53 10.11 14.47 25.24
C VAL A 53 10.18 14.47 26.76
N SER A 54 11.02 15.35 27.35
CA SER A 54 11.19 15.47 28.80
C SER A 54 9.93 16.03 29.48
N SER A 55 9.35 17.10 28.95
CA SER A 55 8.15 17.74 29.53
C SER A 55 6.93 16.84 29.50
N ALA A 56 6.83 16.00 28.49
CA ALA A 56 5.76 14.99 28.36
C ALA A 56 6.02 13.71 29.17
N GLY A 57 7.17 13.57 29.84
CA GLY A 57 7.52 12.38 30.59
C GLY A 57 7.65 11.12 29.73
N LEU A 58 8.01 11.27 28.43
CA LEU A 58 8.14 10.15 27.51
C LEU A 58 9.40 9.32 27.84
N PRO A 59 9.31 7.98 27.82
CA PRO A 59 10.43 7.11 28.15
C PRO A 59 11.47 7.05 27.01
N GLY A 60 12.71 6.72 27.32
CA GLY A 60 13.80 6.54 26.34
C GLY A 60 14.56 7.82 26.03
N GLN A 61 15.19 7.85 24.85
CA GLN A 61 16.01 8.97 24.40
C GLN A 61 15.28 9.79 23.31
N ALA A 62 15.65 11.06 23.15
CA ALA A 62 15.10 11.90 22.09
C ALA A 62 15.27 11.29 20.68
N THR A 63 16.33 10.48 20.47
CA THR A 63 16.59 9.73 19.24
C THR A 63 15.51 8.70 18.88
N ASP A 64 14.66 8.32 19.82
CA ASP A 64 13.55 7.41 19.59
C ASP A 64 12.33 8.12 18.98
N TYR A 65 12.29 9.45 19.06
CA TYR A 65 11.14 10.29 18.70
C TYR A 65 11.35 11.14 17.44
N TYR A 66 12.35 10.86 16.63
CA TYR A 66 12.47 11.46 15.29
C TYR A 66 12.83 10.42 14.23
N GLY A 67 12.48 10.72 12.96
CA GLY A 67 12.78 9.85 11.82
C GLY A 67 14.26 9.89 11.44
N LEU A 68 14.72 11.06 11.01
CA LEU A 68 16.11 11.33 10.62
C LEU A 68 16.44 12.79 10.89
N THR A 69 17.73 13.13 10.81
CA THR A 69 18.18 14.52 10.93
C THR A 69 18.03 15.27 9.60
N ARG A 70 17.99 16.60 9.66
CA ARG A 70 17.97 17.46 8.46
C ARG A 70 19.15 17.19 7.54
N ALA A 71 20.35 16.98 8.08
CA ALA A 71 21.54 16.69 7.28
C ALA A 71 21.41 15.37 6.50
N GLU A 72 20.90 14.32 7.15
CA GLU A 72 20.63 13.04 6.50
C GLU A 72 19.53 13.17 5.42
N ALA A 73 18.45 13.90 5.71
CA ALA A 73 17.39 14.14 4.75
C ALA A 73 17.89 14.85 3.50
N PHE A 74 18.70 15.91 3.64
CA PHE A 74 19.29 16.61 2.51
C PHE A 74 20.26 15.74 1.70
N ALA A 75 21.08 14.94 2.37
CA ALA A 75 21.99 14.03 1.68
C ALA A 75 21.22 13.01 0.81
N LEU A 76 20.09 12.50 1.29
CA LEU A 76 19.21 11.59 0.54
C LEU A 76 18.45 12.29 -0.59
N LEU A 77 17.90 13.49 -0.34
CA LEU A 77 17.21 14.30 -1.37
C LEU A 77 18.13 14.62 -2.54
N ASN A 78 19.37 15.03 -2.28
CA ASN A 78 20.37 15.32 -3.31
C ASN A 78 20.73 14.07 -4.15
N GLN A 79 20.48 12.87 -3.65
CA GLN A 79 20.67 11.61 -4.36
C GLN A 79 19.39 11.13 -5.06
N GLY A 80 18.26 11.86 -4.97
CA GLY A 80 16.96 11.42 -5.48
C GLY A 80 16.38 10.21 -4.74
N LYS A 81 16.74 10.03 -3.46
CA LYS A 81 16.33 8.89 -2.62
C LYS A 81 15.19 9.23 -1.66
N ASP A 82 14.17 9.92 -2.12
CA ASP A 82 13.00 10.33 -1.32
C ASP A 82 12.29 9.16 -0.66
N GLY A 83 12.23 8.01 -1.34
CA GLY A 83 11.66 6.78 -0.80
C GLY A 83 12.37 6.27 0.46
N VAL A 84 13.71 6.41 0.53
CA VAL A 84 14.50 6.00 1.71
C VAL A 84 14.19 6.90 2.91
N ILE A 85 13.95 8.20 2.68
CA ILE A 85 13.54 9.13 3.75
C ILE A 85 12.22 8.66 4.36
N LEU A 86 11.24 8.35 3.51
CA LEU A 86 9.92 7.87 3.98
C LEU A 86 10.04 6.53 4.72
N ASP A 87 10.88 5.60 4.23
CA ASP A 87 11.10 4.31 4.91
C ASP A 87 11.67 4.48 6.33
N GLN A 88 12.65 5.36 6.51
CA GLN A 88 13.23 5.65 7.83
C GLN A 88 12.22 6.31 8.76
N ILE A 89 11.43 7.27 8.26
CA ILE A 89 10.35 7.90 9.02
C ILE A 89 9.32 6.85 9.43
N PHE A 90 8.87 5.99 8.52
CA PHE A 90 7.89 4.93 8.81
C PHE A 90 8.39 3.95 9.88
N GLN A 91 9.63 3.50 9.79
CA GLN A 91 10.19 2.55 10.77
C GLN A 91 10.13 3.12 12.19
N LYS A 92 10.53 4.40 12.36
CA LYS A 92 10.50 5.05 13.68
C LYS A 92 9.08 5.33 14.14
N TYR A 93 8.25 5.91 13.27
CA TYR A 93 6.84 6.21 13.55
C TYR A 93 6.06 4.96 14.00
N ASN A 94 6.22 3.83 13.29
CA ASN A 94 5.46 2.63 13.61
C ASN A 94 5.91 1.94 14.90
N ARG A 95 7.17 2.09 15.31
CA ARG A 95 7.60 1.66 16.64
C ARG A 95 6.83 2.41 17.73
N LEU A 96 6.61 3.70 17.55
CA LEU A 96 5.79 4.50 18.47
C LEU A 96 4.30 4.13 18.34
N ALA A 97 3.79 3.96 17.13
CA ALA A 97 2.40 3.60 16.88
C ALA A 97 1.99 2.23 17.47
N ALA A 98 2.94 1.34 17.72
CA ALA A 98 2.71 0.09 18.42
C ALA A 98 2.60 0.24 19.96
N GLN A 99 3.07 1.36 20.54
CA GLN A 99 3.20 1.55 21.98
C GLN A 99 2.25 2.63 22.53
N TYR A 100 1.72 3.49 21.65
CA TYR A 100 0.91 4.65 22.02
C TYR A 100 -0.43 4.64 21.30
N ASP A 101 -1.44 5.25 21.92
CA ASP A 101 -2.80 5.35 21.38
C ASP A 101 -2.94 6.53 20.41
N CYS A 102 -2.13 7.57 20.62
CA CYS A 102 -2.10 8.77 19.77
C CYS A 102 -0.68 9.30 19.59
N ILE A 103 -0.37 9.78 18.38
CA ILE A 103 0.92 10.40 18.05
C ILE A 103 0.68 11.81 17.51
N VAL A 104 1.26 12.80 18.17
CA VAL A 104 1.32 14.17 17.68
C VAL A 104 2.61 14.32 16.86
N ILE A 105 2.47 14.72 15.61
CA ILE A 105 3.59 14.85 14.69
C ILE A 105 3.86 16.34 14.47
N GLU A 106 5.06 16.78 14.78
CA GLU A 106 5.53 18.12 14.42
C GLU A 106 6.17 18.09 13.05
N GLY A 107 5.59 18.84 12.11
CA GLY A 107 6.04 18.90 10.73
C GLY A 107 7.47 19.40 10.54
N VAL A 108 8.00 19.16 9.37
CA VAL A 108 9.38 19.54 8.99
C VAL A 108 9.54 21.06 9.03
N ASP A 109 10.68 21.54 9.52
CA ASP A 109 11.01 22.96 9.50
C ASP A 109 11.30 23.43 8.06
N LEU A 110 10.43 24.27 7.53
CA LEU A 110 10.44 24.70 6.13
C LEU A 110 11.47 25.80 5.81
N ILE A 111 12.09 26.38 6.83
CA ILE A 111 13.05 27.48 6.65
C ILE A 111 14.48 27.00 6.94
N PRO A 112 15.49 27.28 6.09
CA PRO A 112 15.58 28.27 4.99
C PRO A 112 15.58 27.69 3.57
N ALA A 113 15.20 26.45 3.32
CA ALA A 113 15.49 25.74 2.07
C ALA A 113 14.39 25.82 0.98
N GLY A 114 13.39 26.69 1.14
CA GLY A 114 12.40 26.92 0.09
C GLY A 114 11.42 25.76 -0.18
N GLY A 115 10.80 25.76 -1.36
CA GLY A 115 9.68 24.88 -1.71
C GLY A 115 9.91 23.35 -1.65
N ALA A 116 11.15 22.88 -1.72
CA ALA A 116 11.46 21.45 -1.67
C ALA A 116 11.08 20.80 -0.32
N LEU A 117 11.30 21.49 0.81
CA LEU A 117 10.94 20.98 2.12
C LEU A 117 9.43 21.03 2.36
N ALA A 118 8.70 22.00 1.80
CA ALA A 118 7.24 22.04 1.87
C ALA A 118 6.62 20.83 1.15
N VAL A 119 7.19 20.44 0.01
CA VAL A 119 6.79 19.23 -0.71
C VAL A 119 7.10 17.97 0.08
N LEU A 120 8.26 17.91 0.73
CA LEU A 120 8.60 16.76 1.61
C LEU A 120 7.65 16.69 2.80
N ASP A 121 7.38 17.80 3.47
CA ASP A 121 6.50 17.87 4.64
C ASP A 121 5.07 17.41 4.30
N ALA A 122 4.51 17.93 3.20
CA ALA A 122 3.21 17.48 2.70
C ALA A 122 3.20 15.99 2.33
N SER A 123 4.29 15.49 1.72
CA SER A 123 4.43 14.09 1.37
C SER A 123 4.52 13.20 2.62
N VAL A 124 5.24 13.63 3.65
CA VAL A 124 5.32 12.91 4.93
C VAL A 124 3.94 12.83 5.58
N ALA A 125 3.22 13.95 5.70
CA ALA A 125 1.88 13.99 6.27
C ALA A 125 0.90 13.04 5.55
N ALA A 126 0.91 13.08 4.20
CA ALA A 126 0.09 12.19 3.37
C ALA A 126 0.42 10.71 3.58
N ASN A 127 1.72 10.38 3.57
CA ASN A 127 2.18 9.01 3.69
C ASN A 127 1.98 8.45 5.12
N LEU A 128 2.07 9.28 6.17
CA LEU A 128 1.71 8.87 7.52
C LEU A 128 0.19 8.77 7.71
N GLY A 129 -0.60 9.27 6.74
CA GLY A 129 -2.06 9.29 6.83
C GLY A 129 -2.54 10.15 8.00
N SER A 130 -1.85 11.24 8.28
CA SER A 130 -2.12 12.09 9.45
C SER A 130 -2.85 13.35 9.01
N PRO A 131 -4.05 13.64 9.56
CA PRO A 131 -4.74 14.90 9.32
C PRO A 131 -3.88 16.10 9.73
N VAL A 132 -3.85 17.13 8.90
CA VAL A 132 -2.93 18.28 9.04
C VAL A 132 -3.65 19.48 9.66
N ILE A 133 -3.04 20.06 10.67
CA ILE A 133 -3.31 21.41 11.18
C ILE A 133 -2.17 22.29 10.68
N LEU A 134 -2.51 23.27 9.82
CA LEU A 134 -1.56 24.19 9.24
C LEU A 134 -1.63 25.53 9.96
N LEU A 135 -0.50 26.02 10.46
CA LEU A 135 -0.38 27.32 11.09
C LEU A 135 0.17 28.33 10.08
N ALA A 136 -0.51 29.45 9.89
CA ALA A 136 -0.02 30.55 9.06
C ALA A 136 0.33 31.74 9.96
N GLY A 137 1.59 32.12 9.93
CA GLY A 137 2.13 33.26 10.68
C GLY A 137 2.47 34.46 9.78
N ASP A 138 3.14 35.45 10.35
CA ASP A 138 3.59 36.66 9.70
C ASP A 138 4.45 36.34 8.44
N CYS A 139 4.31 37.13 7.39
CA CYS A 139 5.10 37.05 6.16
C CYS A 139 6.62 37.30 6.35
N GLY A 140 7.04 37.70 7.56
CA GLY A 140 8.45 37.98 7.89
C GLY A 140 8.99 39.31 7.31
N CYS A 141 8.14 40.09 6.66
CA CYS A 141 8.53 41.41 6.13
C CYS A 141 8.51 42.53 7.19
N GLY A 142 8.12 42.24 8.42
CA GLY A 142 7.99 43.20 9.51
C GLY A 142 6.69 44.01 9.51
N CYS A 143 5.80 43.81 8.52
CA CYS A 143 4.49 44.48 8.47
C CYS A 143 3.49 43.87 9.48
N GLY A 144 3.72 42.64 9.94
CA GLY A 144 2.84 41.88 10.83
C GLY A 144 1.53 41.46 10.17
N GLU A 145 1.49 41.46 8.84
CA GLU A 145 0.40 40.96 8.03
C GLU A 145 0.69 39.50 7.61
N ILE A 146 -0.36 38.73 7.51
CA ILE A 146 -0.29 37.34 7.00
C ILE A 146 -0.43 37.41 5.50
N ASP A 147 0.39 36.66 4.83
CA ASP A 147 0.20 36.36 3.43
C ASP A 147 -0.88 35.26 3.26
N LEU A 148 -2.13 35.69 3.13
CA LEU A 148 -3.28 34.79 2.95
C LEU A 148 -3.19 34.02 1.63
N GLU A 149 -2.60 34.62 0.59
CA GLU A 149 -2.36 33.91 -0.68
C GLU A 149 -1.34 32.79 -0.47
N ALA A 150 -0.24 33.06 0.25
CA ALA A 150 0.73 32.01 0.59
C ALA A 150 0.09 30.89 1.45
N ALA A 151 -0.81 31.24 2.36
CA ALA A 151 -1.55 30.26 3.15
C ALA A 151 -2.46 29.38 2.27
N ALA A 152 -3.18 29.98 1.34
CA ALA A 152 -4.03 29.25 0.38
C ALA A 152 -3.20 28.34 -0.54
N VAL A 153 -2.06 28.84 -1.05
CA VAL A 153 -1.11 28.06 -1.86
C VAL A 153 -0.54 26.89 -1.06
N ALA A 154 -0.22 27.08 0.21
CA ALA A 154 0.26 25.99 1.06
C ALA A 154 -0.82 24.90 1.23
N VAL A 155 -2.05 25.27 1.58
CA VAL A 155 -3.17 24.31 1.65
C VAL A 155 -3.34 23.56 0.33
N ALA A 156 -3.27 24.26 -0.81
CA ALA A 156 -3.33 23.64 -2.13
C ALA A 156 -2.16 22.66 -2.36
N THR A 157 -0.96 23.03 -1.91
CA THR A 157 0.24 22.17 -1.99
C THR A 157 0.05 20.88 -1.21
N TYR A 158 -0.42 20.95 0.03
CA TYR A 158 -0.72 19.76 0.84
C TYR A 158 -1.80 18.90 0.20
N LYS A 159 -2.91 19.50 -0.24
CA LYS A 159 -3.98 18.78 -0.95
C LYS A 159 -3.49 18.13 -2.25
N SER A 160 -2.61 18.80 -3.00
CA SER A 160 -2.04 18.24 -4.24
C SER A 160 -1.13 17.03 -4.00
N ARG A 161 -0.66 16.87 -2.77
CA ARG A 161 0.11 15.69 -2.29
C ARG A 161 -0.74 14.70 -1.51
N PHE A 162 -2.07 14.87 -1.56
CA PHE A 162 -3.05 14.01 -0.89
C PHE A 162 -2.96 14.02 0.65
N ALA A 163 -2.33 15.03 1.22
CA ALA A 163 -2.40 15.29 2.65
C ALA A 163 -3.76 15.93 2.99
N GLU A 164 -4.40 15.44 4.02
CA GLU A 164 -5.72 15.89 4.45
C GLU A 164 -5.59 17.10 5.39
N VAL A 165 -5.69 18.32 4.85
CA VAL A 165 -5.68 19.55 5.65
C VAL A 165 -7.05 19.75 6.28
N MET A 166 -7.13 19.64 7.60
CA MET A 166 -8.37 19.76 8.37
C MET A 166 -8.60 21.18 8.87
N ALA A 167 -7.54 21.86 9.27
CA ALA A 167 -7.64 23.22 9.77
C ALA A 167 -6.46 24.09 9.31
N LEU A 168 -6.76 25.37 9.08
CA LEU A 168 -5.81 26.45 8.87
C LEU A 168 -5.98 27.44 10.02
N ALA A 169 -4.98 27.56 10.90
CA ALA A 169 -4.94 28.58 11.93
C ALA A 169 -4.17 29.80 11.40
N VAL A 170 -4.85 30.92 11.33
CA VAL A 170 -4.33 32.19 10.82
C VAL A 170 -4.06 33.10 12.01
N LEU A 171 -2.79 33.35 12.33
CA LEU A 171 -2.36 34.21 13.43
C LEU A 171 -2.18 35.64 12.92
N THR A 172 -3.10 36.54 13.27
CA THR A 172 -3.18 37.89 12.70
C THR A 172 -3.45 38.96 13.76
N LYS A 173 -3.03 40.20 13.49
CA LYS A 173 -3.41 41.37 14.29
C LYS A 173 -4.88 41.76 14.11
N ASN A 174 -5.52 41.34 13.01
CA ASN A 174 -6.92 41.62 12.73
C ASN A 174 -7.73 40.33 12.41
N PRO A 175 -8.10 39.54 13.44
CA PRO A 175 -8.82 38.29 13.27
C PRO A 175 -10.19 38.44 12.58
N ALA A 176 -10.90 39.56 12.82
CA ALA A 176 -12.20 39.80 12.24
C ALA A 176 -12.14 39.96 10.72
N GLN A 177 -11.09 40.61 10.20
CA GLN A 177 -10.87 40.74 8.78
C GLN A 177 -10.48 39.39 8.14
N ALA A 178 -9.56 38.65 8.77
CA ALA A 178 -9.14 37.35 8.27
C ALA A 178 -10.29 36.34 8.22
N ALA A 179 -11.21 36.36 9.19
CA ALA A 179 -12.38 35.47 9.21
C ALA A 179 -13.36 35.71 8.07
N THR A 180 -13.37 36.90 7.47
CA THR A 180 -14.29 37.31 6.39
C THR A 180 -13.58 37.42 5.04
N ASP A 181 -12.31 37.10 4.96
CA ASP A 181 -11.50 37.26 3.75
C ASP A 181 -11.96 36.31 2.64
N LYS A 182 -12.14 36.89 1.44
CA LYS A 182 -12.61 36.16 0.26
C LYS A 182 -11.57 35.18 -0.27
N ASP A 183 -10.27 35.40 0.00
CA ASP A 183 -9.19 34.54 -0.46
C ASP A 183 -9.12 33.22 0.32
N LEU A 184 -9.70 33.20 1.53
CA LEU A 184 -9.87 31.98 2.32
C LEU A 184 -11.15 31.21 2.01
N ALA A 185 -12.11 31.83 1.32
CA ALA A 185 -13.38 31.19 0.93
C ALA A 185 -13.22 29.95 0.00
N PRO A 186 -12.17 29.86 -0.88
CA PRO A 186 -11.96 28.69 -1.73
C PRO A 186 -11.42 27.46 -1.00
N LEU A 187 -11.10 27.54 0.28
CA LEU A 187 -10.54 26.42 1.06
C LEU A 187 -11.62 25.42 1.49
N ALA A 188 -12.47 25.01 0.54
CA ALA A 188 -13.58 24.09 0.80
C ALA A 188 -13.14 22.84 1.59
N GLY A 189 -13.82 22.60 2.72
CA GLY A 189 -13.55 21.46 3.60
C GLY A 189 -12.41 21.69 4.61
N VAL A 190 -11.81 22.89 4.68
CA VAL A 190 -10.82 23.26 5.70
C VAL A 190 -11.46 24.22 6.70
N GLN A 191 -11.33 23.93 8.00
CA GLN A 191 -11.73 24.90 9.01
C GLN A 191 -10.70 26.02 9.10
N VAL A 192 -11.15 27.28 8.99
CA VAL A 192 -10.27 28.44 9.17
C VAL A 192 -10.48 29.02 10.57
N TRP A 193 -9.38 29.14 11.34
CA TRP A 193 -9.35 29.78 12.65
C TRP A 193 -8.58 31.09 12.55
N ALA A 194 -9.28 32.20 12.59
CA ALA A 194 -8.66 33.51 12.66
C ALA A 194 -8.39 33.86 14.12
N LEU A 195 -7.12 33.91 14.52
CA LEU A 195 -6.67 34.10 15.90
C LEU A 195 -5.83 35.35 16.04
N PRO A 196 -5.92 36.09 17.18
CA PRO A 196 -5.01 37.19 17.44
C PRO A 196 -3.54 36.75 17.42
N ALA A 197 -2.65 37.60 16.94
CA ALA A 197 -1.22 37.38 17.06
C ALA A 197 -0.84 37.21 18.54
N GLY A 198 -0.17 36.09 18.88
CA GLY A 198 0.15 35.74 20.25
C GLY A 198 -0.99 35.08 21.03
N ALA A 199 -2.11 34.69 20.35
CA ALA A 199 -3.16 33.91 20.97
C ALA A 199 -2.63 32.56 21.46
N ASP A 200 -3.18 32.11 22.59
CA ASP A 200 -2.98 30.72 23.03
C ASP A 200 -3.73 29.77 22.10
N ILE A 201 -2.98 29.14 21.20
CA ILE A 201 -3.51 28.15 20.24
C ILE A 201 -4.01 26.90 20.97
N ALA A 202 -3.56 26.66 22.20
CA ALA A 202 -3.84 25.44 22.96
C ALA A 202 -5.35 25.19 23.12
N GLY A 203 -6.15 26.21 23.48
CA GLY A 203 -7.59 26.07 23.62
C GLY A 203 -8.34 25.69 22.33
N HIS A 204 -7.88 26.21 21.19
CA HIS A 204 -8.44 25.86 19.89
C HIS A 204 -8.01 24.47 19.44
N LEU A 205 -6.77 24.07 19.72
CA LEU A 205 -6.28 22.73 19.49
C LEU A 205 -7.02 21.69 20.32
N GLU A 206 -7.44 22.01 21.54
CA GLU A 206 -8.21 21.09 22.40
C GLU A 206 -9.50 20.66 21.71
N THR A 207 -10.25 21.61 21.16
CA THR A 207 -11.50 21.35 20.44
C THR A 207 -11.23 20.58 19.14
N ALA A 208 -10.22 20.99 18.38
CA ALA A 208 -9.82 20.34 17.12
C ALA A 208 -9.31 18.92 17.35
N CYS A 209 -8.46 18.68 18.34
CA CYS A 209 -7.94 17.35 18.66
C CYS A 209 -9.08 16.37 19.00
N GLY A 210 -10.16 16.85 19.65
CA GLY A 210 -11.35 16.03 19.90
C GLY A 210 -12.00 15.51 18.62
N THR A 211 -12.08 16.35 17.60
CA THR A 211 -12.64 16.00 16.28
C THR A 211 -11.65 15.17 15.45
N ILE A 212 -10.39 15.61 15.39
CA ILE A 212 -9.33 14.99 14.57
C ILE A 212 -8.99 13.59 15.06
N CYS A 213 -8.95 13.36 16.36
CA CYS A 213 -8.75 12.02 16.93
C CYS A 213 -9.87 11.01 16.56
N GLY A 214 -11.01 11.48 16.04
CA GLY A 214 -12.09 10.64 15.52
C GLY A 214 -11.97 10.29 14.04
N LEU A 215 -11.10 10.97 13.29
CA LEU A 215 -10.99 10.81 11.85
C LEU A 215 -10.15 9.59 11.46
N THR A 216 -10.58 8.95 10.39
CA THR A 216 -9.79 7.93 9.69
C THR A 216 -9.29 8.54 8.38
N PRO A 217 -7.99 8.48 8.08
CA PRO A 217 -7.45 8.98 6.83
C PRO A 217 -8.14 8.31 5.64
N LYS A 218 -8.51 9.10 4.63
CA LYS A 218 -9.17 8.60 3.42
C LYS A 218 -8.17 8.21 2.33
N SER A 219 -6.99 8.82 2.36
CA SER A 219 -5.94 8.59 1.36
C SER A 219 -5.06 7.41 1.73
N MET A 220 -4.79 6.54 0.76
CA MET A 220 -3.82 5.45 0.86
C MET A 220 -2.78 5.65 -0.24
N THR A 221 -1.61 6.16 0.13
CA THR A 221 -0.49 6.36 -0.81
C THR A 221 0.17 5.04 -1.16
N PRO A 222 0.79 4.91 -2.35
CA PRO A 222 1.51 3.68 -2.73
C PRO A 222 2.54 3.26 -1.70
N LYS A 223 3.35 4.21 -1.22
CA LYS A 223 4.41 3.92 -0.25
C LYS A 223 3.87 3.45 1.10
N ARG A 224 2.76 4.02 1.56
CA ARG A 224 2.08 3.56 2.77
C ARG A 224 1.53 2.15 2.59
N PHE A 225 0.93 1.87 1.44
CA PHE A 225 0.38 0.56 1.13
C PHE A 225 1.46 -0.52 1.11
N GLU A 226 2.58 -0.28 0.40
CA GLU A 226 3.75 -1.18 0.39
C GLU A 226 4.28 -1.46 1.79
N PHE A 227 4.42 -0.40 2.58
CA PHE A 227 4.89 -0.54 3.95
C PHE A 227 3.92 -1.38 4.81
N ASP A 228 2.61 -1.10 4.73
CA ASP A 228 1.59 -1.83 5.49
C ASP A 228 1.53 -3.33 5.09
N LEU A 229 1.78 -3.68 3.81
CA LEU A 229 1.91 -5.08 3.37
C LEU A 229 3.07 -5.78 4.06
N ILE A 230 4.25 -5.15 4.09
CA ILE A 230 5.46 -5.72 4.71
C ILE A 230 5.27 -5.89 6.22
N GLU A 231 4.73 -4.87 6.91
CA GLU A 231 4.51 -4.95 8.36
C GLU A 231 3.48 -6.03 8.74
N LYS A 232 2.44 -6.22 7.93
CA LYS A 232 1.50 -7.33 8.11
C LYS A 232 2.18 -8.69 7.92
N ALA A 233 3.05 -8.83 6.92
CA ALA A 233 3.75 -10.09 6.66
C ALA A 233 4.74 -10.48 7.78
N LYS A 234 5.24 -9.52 8.55
CA LYS A 234 6.11 -9.78 9.72
C LYS A 234 5.40 -10.47 10.88
N VAL A 235 4.08 -10.36 10.96
CA VAL A 235 3.30 -10.90 12.10
C VAL A 235 3.41 -12.41 12.21
N ASP A 236 3.38 -13.11 11.07
CA ASP A 236 3.59 -14.56 10.98
C ASP A 236 4.40 -14.85 9.72
N LYS A 237 5.74 -14.92 9.88
CA LYS A 237 6.65 -15.11 8.76
C LYS A 237 6.36 -16.39 8.01
N GLN A 238 6.24 -16.27 6.69
CA GLN A 238 6.02 -17.38 5.79
C GLN A 238 7.29 -17.71 5.03
N HIS A 239 7.43 -18.96 4.67
CA HIS A 239 8.54 -19.46 3.87
C HIS A 239 8.17 -19.43 2.37
N ILE A 240 8.83 -18.56 1.60
CA ILE A 240 8.55 -18.38 0.18
C ILE A 240 9.71 -18.90 -0.66
N VAL A 241 9.38 -19.64 -1.73
CA VAL A 241 10.36 -20.14 -2.68
C VAL A 241 10.42 -19.27 -3.93
N LEU A 242 11.65 -18.92 -4.34
CA LEU A 242 11.98 -18.14 -5.55
C LEU A 242 12.76 -19.04 -6.52
N PRO A 243 12.16 -19.51 -7.63
CA PRO A 243 12.79 -20.49 -8.52
C PRO A 243 13.91 -19.95 -9.40
N GLU A 244 14.08 -18.63 -9.49
CA GLU A 244 14.88 -17.97 -10.53
C GLU A 244 16.16 -17.36 -9.96
N GLY A 245 16.99 -18.20 -9.28
CA GLY A 245 18.22 -17.76 -8.63
C GLY A 245 19.35 -17.34 -9.57
N ASN A 246 19.18 -17.46 -10.88
CA ASN A 246 20.07 -16.91 -11.89
C ASN A 246 19.78 -15.43 -12.23
N ASP A 247 18.65 -14.87 -11.77
CA ASP A 247 18.28 -13.48 -12.01
C ASP A 247 18.78 -12.58 -10.87
N GLU A 248 19.59 -11.59 -11.21
CA GLU A 248 20.17 -10.65 -10.23
C GLU A 248 19.08 -9.90 -9.45
N ARG A 249 17.93 -9.58 -10.09
CA ARG A 249 16.82 -8.89 -9.43
C ARG A 249 16.23 -9.74 -8.31
N VAL A 250 16.12 -11.05 -8.53
CA VAL A 250 15.62 -12.01 -7.54
C VAL A 250 16.59 -12.10 -6.35
N LEU A 251 17.91 -12.15 -6.59
CA LEU A 251 18.90 -12.16 -5.51
C LEU A 251 18.87 -10.86 -4.69
N ARG A 252 18.80 -9.69 -5.35
CA ARG A 252 18.66 -8.40 -4.66
C ARG A 252 17.37 -8.30 -3.85
N ALA A 253 16.26 -8.73 -4.42
CA ALA A 253 14.99 -8.76 -3.71
C ALA A 253 15.03 -9.68 -2.49
N ALA A 254 15.63 -10.86 -2.62
CA ALA A 254 15.79 -11.80 -1.51
C ALA A 254 16.64 -11.21 -0.37
N ASP A 255 17.72 -10.49 -0.68
CA ASP A 255 18.53 -9.79 0.32
C ASP A 255 17.72 -8.76 1.09
N ASP A 256 16.99 -7.90 0.39
CA ASP A 256 16.10 -6.88 0.98
C ASP A 256 15.00 -7.50 1.85
N ILE A 257 14.38 -8.59 1.41
CA ILE A 257 13.33 -9.32 2.15
C ILE A 257 13.90 -9.86 3.46
N LEU A 258 15.08 -10.48 3.40
CA LEU A 258 15.77 -11.07 4.55
C LEU A 258 16.35 -10.02 5.50
N GLU A 259 16.76 -8.85 4.99
CA GLU A 259 17.14 -7.70 5.80
C GLU A 259 15.94 -7.13 6.56
N LYS A 260 14.80 -6.91 5.87
CA LYS A 260 13.53 -6.46 6.47
C LYS A 260 12.86 -7.50 7.35
N ASP A 261 13.28 -8.74 7.26
CA ASP A 261 12.90 -9.88 8.11
C ASP A 261 11.40 -10.17 8.15
N PHE A 262 10.73 -10.17 6.98
CA PHE A 262 9.29 -10.44 6.89
C PHE A 262 8.93 -11.80 6.26
N ALA A 263 9.88 -12.50 5.64
CA ALA A 263 9.70 -13.84 5.11
C ALA A 263 11.02 -14.63 5.16
N ASP A 264 10.92 -15.95 5.28
CA ASP A 264 12.02 -16.87 5.05
C ASP A 264 12.09 -17.20 3.56
N ILE A 265 13.30 -17.29 2.99
CA ILE A 265 13.49 -17.43 1.56
C ILE A 265 14.31 -18.69 1.22
N THR A 266 13.75 -19.51 0.31
CA THR A 266 14.51 -20.51 -0.44
C THR A 266 14.67 -20.05 -1.89
N ILE A 267 15.89 -20.09 -2.43
CA ILE A 267 16.17 -19.73 -3.81
C ILE A 267 16.63 -20.99 -4.54
N LEU A 268 16.06 -21.24 -5.72
CA LEU A 268 16.46 -22.40 -6.53
C LEU A 268 17.45 -22.01 -7.64
N GLY A 269 18.51 -22.77 -7.75
CA GLY A 269 19.59 -22.57 -8.74
C GLY A 269 20.85 -23.30 -8.35
N ASP A 270 21.96 -22.95 -8.96
CA ASP A 270 23.28 -23.42 -8.57
C ASP A 270 23.75 -22.67 -7.30
N PRO A 271 23.91 -23.32 -6.13
CA PRO A 271 24.25 -22.65 -4.89
C PRO A 271 25.57 -21.88 -4.93
N ASP A 272 26.58 -22.44 -5.59
CA ASP A 272 27.91 -21.82 -5.68
C ASP A 272 27.88 -20.59 -6.58
N ALA A 273 27.19 -20.67 -7.71
CA ALA A 273 27.00 -19.54 -8.62
C ALA A 273 26.23 -18.40 -7.93
N MET A 274 25.13 -18.71 -7.24
CA MET A 274 24.34 -17.74 -6.49
C MET A 274 25.13 -17.09 -5.36
N ALA A 275 25.88 -17.88 -4.58
CA ALA A 275 26.69 -17.37 -3.49
C ALA A 275 27.83 -16.46 -3.99
N ASN A 276 28.47 -16.80 -5.11
CA ASN A 276 29.52 -15.98 -5.72
C ASN A 276 28.95 -14.67 -6.26
N GLN A 277 27.79 -14.70 -6.91
CA GLN A 277 27.11 -13.49 -7.38
C GLN A 277 26.67 -12.61 -6.21
N ALA A 278 26.11 -13.19 -5.16
CA ALA A 278 25.71 -12.46 -3.95
C ALA A 278 26.91 -11.78 -3.28
N LYS A 279 28.05 -12.44 -3.18
CA LYS A 279 29.31 -11.84 -2.67
C LYS A 279 29.75 -10.65 -3.53
N ALA A 280 29.76 -10.81 -4.86
CA ALA A 280 30.14 -9.75 -5.79
C ALA A 280 29.21 -8.52 -5.70
N LEU A 281 27.94 -8.72 -5.36
CA LEU A 281 26.93 -7.69 -5.22
C LEU A 281 26.80 -7.15 -3.78
N GLY A 282 27.49 -7.72 -2.80
CA GLY A 282 27.44 -7.31 -1.39
C GLY A 282 26.13 -7.68 -0.67
N LEU A 283 25.45 -8.75 -1.09
CA LEU A 283 24.16 -9.20 -0.56
C LEU A 283 24.36 -10.05 0.71
N ASN A 284 24.57 -9.38 1.83
CA ASN A 284 24.98 -10.02 3.07
C ASN A 284 23.86 -10.77 3.78
N SER A 285 22.64 -10.24 3.75
CA SER A 285 21.47 -10.88 4.36
C SER A 285 21.10 -12.18 3.66
N LEU A 286 21.19 -12.19 2.31
CA LEU A 286 21.01 -13.40 1.51
C LEU A 286 22.05 -14.47 1.89
N LEU A 287 23.33 -14.12 1.93
CA LEU A 287 24.40 -15.05 2.27
C LEU A 287 24.26 -15.64 3.67
N ALA A 288 23.73 -14.88 4.62
CA ALA A 288 23.57 -15.30 6.00
C ALA A 288 22.30 -16.14 6.27
N LYS A 289 21.21 -15.86 5.55
CA LYS A 289 19.87 -16.34 5.93
C LYS A 289 19.15 -17.15 4.85
N ALA A 290 19.49 -16.95 3.54
CA ALA A 290 18.78 -17.66 2.48
C ALA A 290 19.13 -19.14 2.42
N ARG A 291 18.14 -19.98 2.09
CA ARG A 291 18.39 -21.37 1.73
C ARG A 291 18.58 -21.48 0.22
N LEU A 292 19.79 -21.86 -0.23
CA LEU A 292 20.12 -22.06 -1.63
C LEU A 292 20.02 -23.55 -1.98
N VAL A 293 19.21 -23.91 -2.97
CA VAL A 293 18.92 -25.31 -3.32
C VAL A 293 19.03 -25.54 -4.81
N ASN A 294 19.79 -26.54 -5.21
CA ASN A 294 19.83 -27.01 -6.60
C ASN A 294 18.77 -28.10 -6.79
N PRO A 295 17.71 -27.88 -7.60
CA PRO A 295 16.68 -28.89 -7.82
C PRO A 295 17.22 -30.23 -8.33
N LYS A 296 18.30 -30.22 -9.13
CA LYS A 296 18.88 -31.41 -9.76
C LYS A 296 19.69 -32.28 -8.82
N THR A 297 20.23 -31.72 -7.74
CA THR A 297 21.11 -32.42 -6.79
C THR A 297 20.55 -32.43 -5.36
N SER A 298 19.35 -31.90 -5.17
CA SER A 298 18.71 -31.82 -3.85
C SER A 298 18.35 -33.20 -3.29
N ASP A 299 18.61 -33.40 -2.01
CA ASP A 299 18.18 -34.60 -1.26
C ASP A 299 16.65 -34.77 -1.25
N LEU A 300 15.91 -33.71 -1.52
CA LEU A 300 14.45 -33.74 -1.64
C LEU A 300 13.97 -34.29 -2.98
N LEU A 301 14.82 -34.35 -4.01
CA LEU A 301 14.41 -34.72 -5.38
C LEU A 301 13.74 -36.11 -5.44
N PRO A 302 14.25 -37.18 -4.77
CA PRO A 302 13.60 -38.49 -4.83
C PRO A 302 12.21 -38.50 -4.17
N GLU A 303 12.06 -37.82 -3.03
CA GLU A 303 10.78 -37.69 -2.31
C GLU A 303 9.75 -36.95 -3.17
N LEU A 304 10.11 -35.77 -3.67
CA LEU A 304 9.22 -34.92 -4.47
C LEU A 304 8.84 -35.59 -5.80
N THR A 305 9.76 -36.35 -6.42
CA THR A 305 9.50 -37.13 -7.62
C THR A 305 8.44 -38.19 -7.37
N ARG A 306 8.58 -38.95 -6.28
CA ARG A 306 7.61 -39.97 -5.91
C ARG A 306 6.23 -39.38 -5.62
N GLU A 307 6.17 -38.29 -4.86
CA GLU A 307 4.89 -37.64 -4.55
C GLU A 307 4.23 -37.04 -5.79
N PHE A 308 5.01 -36.45 -6.69
CA PHE A 308 4.50 -35.94 -7.97
C PHE A 308 3.98 -37.06 -8.86
N TYR A 309 4.68 -38.20 -8.95
CA TYR A 309 4.22 -39.37 -9.66
C TYR A 309 2.87 -39.88 -9.09
N GLU A 310 2.77 -40.05 -7.79
CA GLU A 310 1.53 -40.48 -7.12
C GLU A 310 0.36 -39.51 -7.40
N LEU A 311 0.62 -38.22 -7.37
CA LEU A 311 -0.38 -37.19 -7.67
C LEU A 311 -0.90 -37.25 -9.12
N ARG A 312 -0.08 -37.71 -10.07
CA ARG A 312 -0.34 -37.60 -11.52
C ARG A 312 -0.47 -38.93 -12.24
N LYS A 313 -0.19 -40.09 -11.61
CA LYS A 313 -0.24 -41.42 -12.25
C LYS A 313 -1.59 -41.73 -12.90
N ALA A 314 -2.69 -41.33 -12.29
CA ALA A 314 -4.03 -41.50 -12.83
C ALA A 314 -4.29 -40.68 -14.13
N LYS A 315 -3.41 -39.74 -14.45
CA LYS A 315 -3.43 -38.92 -15.66
C LYS A 315 -2.33 -39.30 -16.66
N GLY A 316 -1.77 -40.51 -16.55
CA GLY A 316 -0.79 -41.06 -17.47
C GLY A 316 0.66 -40.61 -17.23
N MET A 317 0.99 -40.13 -16.04
CA MET A 317 2.39 -39.85 -15.65
C MET A 317 3.13 -41.16 -15.45
N THR A 318 4.37 -41.28 -15.97
CA THR A 318 5.28 -42.38 -15.65
C THR A 318 6.35 -41.91 -14.68
N GLU A 319 7.06 -42.82 -14.03
CA GLU A 319 8.14 -42.48 -13.08
C GLU A 319 9.26 -41.72 -13.77
N GLU A 320 9.64 -42.11 -15.00
CA GLU A 320 10.69 -41.44 -15.77
C GLU A 320 10.28 -40.01 -16.14
N LYS A 321 9.02 -39.81 -16.53
CA LYS A 321 8.50 -38.46 -16.83
C LYS A 321 8.44 -37.60 -15.56
N ALA A 322 8.04 -38.20 -14.44
CA ALA A 322 8.02 -37.50 -13.16
C ALA A 322 9.43 -37.07 -12.72
N ALA A 323 10.42 -37.97 -12.86
CA ALA A 323 11.81 -37.67 -12.56
C ALA A 323 12.39 -36.57 -13.46
N ALA A 324 12.08 -36.59 -14.74
CA ALA A 324 12.50 -35.54 -15.68
C ALA A 324 11.85 -34.19 -15.33
N GLN A 325 10.56 -34.18 -14.99
CA GLN A 325 9.81 -32.97 -14.71
C GLN A 325 10.21 -32.32 -13.38
N MET A 326 10.61 -33.10 -12.37
CA MET A 326 11.11 -32.59 -11.10
C MET A 326 12.49 -31.91 -11.20
N GLN A 327 13.19 -32.01 -12.33
CA GLN A 327 14.40 -31.23 -12.59
C GLN A 327 14.07 -29.79 -13.06
N ASP A 328 12.83 -29.52 -13.44
CA ASP A 328 12.36 -28.17 -13.75
C ASP A 328 12.15 -27.39 -12.45
N ARG A 329 12.73 -26.19 -12.39
CA ARG A 329 12.73 -25.33 -11.19
C ARG A 329 11.32 -24.96 -10.70
N ASN A 330 10.37 -24.69 -11.64
CA ASN A 330 9.02 -24.29 -11.28
C ASN A 330 8.19 -25.47 -10.79
N PHE A 331 8.34 -26.65 -11.37
CA PHE A 331 7.72 -27.88 -10.88
C PHE A 331 8.28 -28.27 -9.51
N PHE A 332 9.59 -28.19 -9.32
CA PHE A 332 10.23 -28.46 -8.03
C PHE A 332 9.74 -27.50 -6.95
N ALA A 333 9.73 -26.19 -7.23
CA ALA A 333 9.24 -25.17 -6.30
C ALA A 333 7.76 -25.39 -5.95
N THR A 334 6.92 -25.69 -6.95
CA THR A 334 5.49 -25.96 -6.73
C THR A 334 5.28 -27.19 -5.87
N MET A 335 6.12 -28.23 -6.00
CA MET A 335 6.08 -29.40 -5.13
C MET A 335 6.55 -29.09 -3.71
N LEU A 336 7.51 -28.18 -3.50
CA LEU A 336 7.85 -27.71 -2.15
C LEU A 336 6.64 -27.08 -1.46
N VAL A 337 5.87 -26.26 -2.18
CA VAL A 337 4.63 -25.67 -1.65
C VAL A 337 3.56 -26.75 -1.40
N LYS A 338 3.38 -27.70 -2.32
CA LYS A 338 2.41 -28.81 -2.18
C LYS A 338 2.68 -29.67 -0.95
N THR A 339 3.95 -29.96 -0.69
CA THR A 339 4.40 -30.82 0.41
C THR A 339 4.64 -30.05 1.72
N LYS A 340 4.23 -28.78 1.78
CA LYS A 340 4.37 -27.90 2.95
C LYS A 340 5.83 -27.68 3.41
N LYS A 341 6.77 -27.80 2.47
CA LYS A 341 8.19 -27.45 2.67
C LYS A 341 8.46 -25.98 2.37
N ALA A 342 7.49 -25.31 1.75
CA ALA A 342 7.35 -23.88 1.62
C ALA A 342 5.86 -23.50 1.70
N ASP A 343 5.55 -22.26 2.06
CA ASP A 343 4.19 -21.78 2.21
C ASP A 343 3.65 -21.15 0.92
N GLY A 344 4.54 -20.64 0.06
CA GLY A 344 4.19 -20.03 -1.22
C GLY A 344 5.35 -19.97 -2.19
N MET A 345 5.06 -19.59 -3.44
CA MET A 345 6.03 -19.44 -4.52
C MET A 345 5.81 -18.13 -5.28
N VAL A 346 6.91 -17.46 -5.64
CA VAL A 346 6.90 -16.30 -6.57
C VAL A 346 7.90 -16.58 -7.69
N SER A 347 7.44 -16.52 -8.95
CA SER A 347 8.23 -16.80 -10.16
C SER A 347 7.79 -15.89 -11.31
N GLY A 348 8.51 -15.87 -12.43
CA GLY A 348 8.14 -15.15 -13.65
C GLY A 348 9.08 -14.01 -14.04
N ALA A 349 10.13 -13.75 -13.26
CA ALA A 349 11.13 -12.73 -13.61
C ALA A 349 11.92 -13.09 -14.89
N ASP A 350 12.16 -14.39 -15.10
CA ASP A 350 12.94 -14.94 -16.23
C ASP A 350 12.12 -15.93 -17.09
N GLY A 351 10.88 -16.25 -16.68
CA GLY A 351 9.98 -17.18 -17.35
C GLY A 351 8.77 -16.53 -18.02
N THR A 352 7.90 -17.36 -18.56
CA THR A 352 6.57 -16.94 -19.03
C THR A 352 5.55 -17.21 -17.92
N THR A 353 4.42 -16.47 -17.94
CA THR A 353 3.27 -16.76 -17.05
C THR A 353 2.84 -18.23 -17.12
N ALA A 354 2.91 -18.86 -18.30
CA ALA A 354 2.58 -20.27 -18.45
C ALA A 354 3.52 -21.20 -17.67
N ASP A 355 4.80 -20.85 -17.52
CA ASP A 355 5.79 -21.65 -16.80
C ASP A 355 5.52 -21.63 -15.29
N THR A 356 4.94 -20.55 -14.77
CA THR A 356 4.52 -20.43 -13.36
C THR A 356 3.14 -21.09 -13.14
N ILE A 357 2.17 -20.82 -14.02
CA ILE A 357 0.77 -21.19 -13.78
C ILE A 357 0.50 -22.67 -14.09
N ARG A 358 1.15 -23.27 -15.10
CA ARG A 358 0.95 -24.68 -15.46
C ARG A 358 1.30 -25.66 -14.31
N PRO A 359 2.45 -25.56 -13.64
CA PRO A 359 2.72 -26.34 -12.43
C PRO A 359 1.66 -26.11 -11.34
N ALA A 360 1.32 -24.85 -11.05
CA ALA A 360 0.34 -24.50 -10.03
C ALA A 360 -1.03 -25.17 -10.27
N LEU A 361 -1.59 -25.03 -11.47
CA LEU A 361 -2.88 -25.66 -11.80
C LEU A 361 -2.82 -27.19 -11.80
N SER A 362 -1.68 -27.79 -12.16
CA SER A 362 -1.54 -29.24 -12.22
C SER A 362 -1.32 -29.89 -10.86
N ILE A 363 -0.66 -29.20 -9.92
CA ILE A 363 -0.20 -29.70 -8.61
C ILE A 363 -1.04 -29.14 -7.46
N ILE A 364 -1.14 -27.82 -7.37
CA ILE A 364 -1.85 -27.10 -6.29
C ILE A 364 -3.36 -27.19 -6.51
N LYS A 365 -3.82 -26.96 -7.73
CA LYS A 365 -5.23 -26.89 -8.15
C LYS A 365 -5.98 -25.72 -7.50
N THR A 366 -7.24 -25.52 -7.90
CA THR A 366 -8.12 -24.51 -7.32
C THR A 366 -8.68 -24.94 -5.96
N LYS A 367 -9.05 -23.94 -5.16
CA LYS A 367 -9.77 -24.16 -3.88
C LYS A 367 -11.13 -24.82 -4.12
N PRO A 368 -11.66 -25.58 -3.15
CA PRO A 368 -13.04 -26.05 -3.21
C PRO A 368 -14.01 -24.85 -3.40
N GLY A 369 -14.90 -24.99 -4.37
CA GLY A 369 -15.85 -23.92 -4.73
C GLY A 369 -15.34 -22.92 -5.75
N CYS A 370 -14.06 -22.97 -6.16
CA CYS A 370 -13.51 -22.19 -7.25
C CYS A 370 -13.37 -23.05 -8.50
N SER A 371 -14.05 -22.67 -9.59
CA SER A 371 -13.97 -23.40 -10.85
C SER A 371 -12.71 -23.04 -11.64
N ILE A 372 -12.17 -21.83 -11.44
CA ILE A 372 -11.00 -21.30 -12.13
C ILE A 372 -10.03 -20.60 -11.16
N ALA A 373 -8.77 -20.52 -11.57
CA ALA A 373 -7.85 -19.50 -11.04
C ALA A 373 -8.03 -18.21 -11.84
N SER A 374 -7.87 -17.09 -11.19
CA SER A 374 -7.88 -15.76 -11.82
C SER A 374 -6.76 -14.88 -11.26
N SER A 375 -6.68 -13.64 -11.68
CA SER A 375 -5.67 -12.73 -11.19
C SER A 375 -6.25 -11.36 -10.83
N VAL A 376 -5.55 -10.65 -9.93
CA VAL A 376 -5.79 -9.23 -9.74
C VAL A 376 -4.50 -8.44 -9.80
N PHE A 377 -4.60 -7.18 -10.21
CA PHE A 377 -3.59 -6.16 -9.99
C PHE A 377 -4.06 -5.19 -8.91
N LEU A 378 -3.20 -4.90 -7.95
CA LEU A 378 -3.37 -3.81 -7.01
C LEU A 378 -2.80 -2.56 -7.67
N MET A 379 -3.69 -1.67 -8.10
CA MET A 379 -3.35 -0.44 -8.77
C MET A 379 -3.22 0.67 -7.74
N CYS A 380 -2.00 0.89 -7.25
CA CYS A 380 -1.72 1.92 -6.25
C CYS A 380 -1.57 3.28 -6.96
N LEU A 381 -2.62 4.07 -6.93
CA LEU A 381 -2.62 5.46 -7.37
C LEU A 381 -2.07 6.36 -6.26
N ALA A 382 -1.92 7.62 -6.55
CA ALA A 382 -1.29 8.55 -5.62
C ALA A 382 -2.02 8.68 -4.26
N ASP A 383 -3.33 8.40 -4.21
CA ASP A 383 -4.18 8.58 -3.03
C ASP A 383 -5.04 7.37 -2.66
N ARG A 384 -5.04 6.33 -3.50
CA ARG A 384 -5.91 5.16 -3.30
C ARG A 384 -5.38 3.92 -3.99
N VAL A 385 -5.92 2.77 -3.60
CA VAL A 385 -5.63 1.49 -4.24
C VAL A 385 -6.91 0.97 -4.88
N TRP A 386 -6.83 0.64 -6.18
CA TRP A 386 -7.86 -0.11 -6.90
C TRP A 386 -7.43 -1.54 -7.12
N VAL A 387 -8.40 -2.44 -7.20
CA VAL A 387 -8.18 -3.86 -7.50
C VAL A 387 -8.79 -4.17 -8.86
N PHE A 388 -7.97 -4.56 -9.83
CA PHE A 388 -8.37 -4.87 -11.21
C PHE A 388 -8.30 -6.38 -11.45
N GLY A 389 -9.40 -7.02 -11.77
CA GLY A 389 -9.50 -8.46 -12.07
C GLY A 389 -10.46 -8.76 -13.23
N ASP A 390 -10.22 -9.78 -14.04
CA ASP A 390 -8.99 -10.53 -14.28
C ASP A 390 -8.15 -9.82 -15.34
N CYS A 391 -6.85 -9.78 -15.14
CA CYS A 391 -5.96 -9.06 -16.06
C CYS A 391 -4.83 -9.93 -16.64
N ALA A 392 -4.74 -11.24 -16.28
CA ALA A 392 -3.60 -12.06 -16.70
C ALA A 392 -3.92 -13.53 -17.03
N ILE A 393 -5.08 -14.09 -16.69
CA ILE A 393 -5.31 -15.54 -16.72
C ILE A 393 -6.40 -15.95 -17.72
N ASN A 394 -7.63 -15.42 -17.61
CA ASN A 394 -8.79 -15.93 -18.34
C ASN A 394 -9.14 -15.07 -19.56
N PRO A 395 -8.90 -15.55 -20.80
CA PRO A 395 -9.15 -14.75 -22.00
C PRO A 395 -10.61 -14.31 -22.17
N ASN A 396 -11.54 -15.26 -22.08
CA ASN A 396 -12.97 -15.03 -22.28
C ASN A 396 -13.77 -15.76 -21.19
N PRO A 397 -13.87 -15.19 -19.99
CA PRO A 397 -14.61 -15.82 -18.90
C PRO A 397 -16.11 -15.78 -19.17
N THR A 398 -16.83 -16.84 -18.77
CA THR A 398 -18.29 -16.90 -18.79
C THR A 398 -18.90 -16.01 -17.71
N ALA A 399 -20.20 -15.72 -17.77
CA ALA A 399 -20.91 -14.98 -16.73
C ALA A 399 -20.72 -15.60 -15.32
N GLN A 400 -20.78 -16.93 -15.21
CA GLN A 400 -20.52 -17.64 -13.96
C GLN A 400 -19.09 -17.43 -13.45
N GLN A 401 -18.10 -17.51 -14.33
CA GLN A 401 -16.70 -17.28 -14.01
C GLN A 401 -16.44 -15.83 -13.60
N LEU A 402 -17.07 -14.86 -14.26
CA LEU A 402 -17.00 -13.45 -13.87
C LEU A 402 -17.59 -13.19 -12.48
N ALA A 403 -18.69 -13.87 -12.14
CA ALA A 403 -19.24 -13.83 -10.79
C ALA A 403 -18.27 -14.40 -9.73
N GLU A 404 -17.61 -15.51 -10.03
CA GLU A 404 -16.57 -16.06 -9.15
C GLU A 404 -15.37 -15.11 -9.00
N ILE A 405 -14.88 -14.53 -10.11
CA ILE A 405 -13.82 -13.52 -10.10
C ILE A 405 -14.20 -12.33 -9.22
N ALA A 406 -15.44 -11.86 -9.28
CA ALA A 406 -15.92 -10.75 -8.48
C ALA A 406 -15.83 -11.03 -6.97
N ILE A 407 -16.32 -12.18 -6.53
CA ILE A 407 -16.28 -12.58 -5.12
C ILE A 407 -14.86 -12.75 -4.61
N ILE A 408 -14.01 -13.49 -5.35
CA ILE A 408 -12.63 -13.76 -4.95
C ILE A 408 -11.82 -12.46 -4.96
N SER A 409 -12.04 -11.57 -5.94
CA SER A 409 -11.35 -10.26 -6.00
C SER A 409 -11.75 -9.36 -4.83
N ALA A 410 -13.01 -9.41 -4.37
CA ALA A 410 -13.45 -8.70 -3.18
C ALA A 410 -12.80 -9.25 -1.90
N GLN A 411 -12.68 -10.58 -1.77
CA GLN A 411 -11.98 -11.21 -0.66
C GLN A 411 -10.49 -10.83 -0.65
N THR A 412 -9.86 -10.85 -1.81
CA THR A 412 -8.46 -10.43 -2.00
C THR A 412 -8.28 -8.96 -1.63
N ALA A 413 -9.15 -8.06 -2.09
CA ALA A 413 -9.14 -6.65 -1.74
C ALA A 413 -9.17 -6.45 -0.21
N LYS A 414 -10.11 -7.12 0.46
CA LYS A 414 -10.25 -7.04 1.93
C LYS A 414 -9.01 -7.54 2.67
N ALA A 415 -8.44 -8.67 2.25
CA ALA A 415 -7.23 -9.23 2.87
C ALA A 415 -6.06 -8.22 2.82
N PHE A 416 -5.95 -7.45 1.76
CA PHE A 416 -4.93 -6.42 1.62
C PHE A 416 -5.32 -5.05 2.20
N GLY A 417 -6.51 -4.93 2.81
CA GLY A 417 -6.95 -3.72 3.51
C GLY A 417 -7.67 -2.71 2.62
N VAL A 418 -8.14 -3.13 1.45
CA VAL A 418 -9.01 -2.34 0.58
C VAL A 418 -10.46 -2.72 0.86
N ASP A 419 -11.30 -1.75 1.24
CA ASP A 419 -12.74 -1.96 1.45
C ASP A 419 -13.41 -2.25 0.10
N PRO A 420 -13.97 -3.47 -0.13
CA PRO A 420 -14.40 -3.87 -1.44
C PRO A 420 -15.77 -3.29 -1.82
N LYS A 421 -15.81 -2.56 -2.93
CA LYS A 421 -17.00 -2.13 -3.66
C LYS A 421 -16.81 -2.56 -5.11
N VAL A 422 -17.56 -3.56 -5.54
CA VAL A 422 -17.30 -4.28 -6.79
C VAL A 422 -18.12 -3.70 -7.94
N ALA A 423 -17.43 -3.18 -8.94
CA ALA A 423 -18.03 -2.76 -10.22
C ALA A 423 -17.81 -3.84 -11.28
N MET A 424 -18.90 -4.37 -11.84
CA MET A 424 -18.88 -5.24 -13.00
C MET A 424 -18.83 -4.38 -14.26
N LEU A 425 -17.65 -4.29 -14.89
CA LEU A 425 -17.38 -3.31 -15.94
C LEU A 425 -17.94 -3.71 -17.31
N SER A 426 -18.43 -2.71 -18.02
CA SER A 426 -18.93 -2.83 -19.39
C SER A 426 -18.75 -1.50 -20.12
N TYR A 427 -18.92 -1.49 -21.43
CA TYR A 427 -19.10 -0.23 -22.18
C TYR A 427 -20.50 0.38 -21.98
N SER A 428 -21.39 -0.28 -21.23
CA SER A 428 -22.74 0.18 -20.87
C SER A 428 -22.86 0.44 -19.37
N THR A 429 -23.65 1.44 -18.98
CA THR A 429 -24.09 1.65 -17.61
C THR A 429 -25.59 1.40 -17.53
N GLY A 430 -26.00 0.41 -16.72
CA GLY A 430 -27.40 -0.02 -16.66
C GLY A 430 -27.93 -0.43 -18.04
N SER A 431 -28.99 0.20 -18.50
CA SER A 431 -29.65 -0.07 -19.79
C SER A 431 -29.20 0.85 -20.93
N SER A 432 -28.08 1.58 -20.79
CA SER A 432 -27.64 2.55 -21.80
C SER A 432 -27.12 1.93 -23.11
N GLY A 433 -26.74 0.68 -23.07
CA GLY A 433 -26.27 -0.10 -24.24
C GLY A 433 -26.95 -1.46 -24.29
N THR A 434 -26.83 -2.12 -25.43
CA THR A 434 -27.37 -3.47 -25.69
C THR A 434 -26.35 -4.31 -26.45
N GLY A 435 -26.47 -5.61 -26.34
CA GLY A 435 -25.64 -6.57 -27.07
C GLY A 435 -25.13 -7.71 -26.21
N PRO A 436 -24.57 -8.77 -26.82
CA PRO A 436 -24.17 -9.99 -26.11
C PRO A 436 -23.22 -9.75 -24.95
N ASP A 437 -22.28 -8.80 -25.08
CA ASP A 437 -21.31 -8.47 -24.03
C ASP A 437 -21.97 -7.77 -22.85
N VAL A 438 -22.98 -6.91 -23.11
CA VAL A 438 -23.78 -6.27 -22.05
C VAL A 438 -24.64 -7.30 -21.33
N ASP A 439 -25.31 -8.18 -22.09
CA ASP A 439 -26.19 -9.23 -21.54
C ASP A 439 -25.38 -10.20 -20.65
N MET A 440 -24.16 -10.55 -21.09
CA MET A 440 -23.23 -11.35 -20.28
C MET A 440 -22.89 -10.66 -18.96
N MET A 441 -22.59 -9.35 -18.96
CA MET A 441 -22.24 -8.61 -17.74
C MET A 441 -23.47 -8.38 -16.83
N VAL A 442 -24.68 -8.24 -17.38
CA VAL A 442 -25.94 -8.22 -16.61
C VAL A 442 -26.11 -9.55 -15.86
N GLU A 443 -25.97 -10.69 -16.57
CA GLU A 443 -26.10 -12.01 -15.95
C GLU A 443 -24.97 -12.25 -14.93
N ALA A 444 -23.74 -11.89 -15.25
CA ALA A 444 -22.61 -11.98 -14.31
C ALA A 444 -22.84 -11.18 -13.03
N THR A 445 -23.39 -9.97 -13.15
CA THR A 445 -23.72 -9.10 -12.00
C THR A 445 -24.79 -9.75 -11.11
N LYS A 446 -25.81 -10.31 -11.72
CA LYS A 446 -26.87 -11.03 -11.00
C LYS A 446 -26.32 -12.22 -10.24
N LEU A 447 -25.55 -13.09 -10.92
CA LEU A 447 -24.92 -14.26 -10.32
C LEU A 447 -23.94 -13.88 -9.19
N ALA A 448 -23.18 -12.78 -9.36
CA ALA A 448 -22.29 -12.27 -8.33
C ALA A 448 -23.04 -11.80 -7.07
N LYS A 449 -24.15 -11.09 -7.24
CA LYS A 449 -25.03 -10.67 -6.12
C LYS A 449 -25.61 -11.89 -5.38
N GLU A 450 -26.11 -12.88 -6.10
CA GLU A 450 -26.64 -14.14 -5.53
C GLU A 450 -25.55 -14.93 -4.78
N ALA A 451 -24.35 -14.98 -5.31
CA ALA A 451 -23.21 -15.62 -4.65
C ALA A 451 -22.75 -14.84 -3.41
N ALA A 452 -22.76 -13.51 -3.47
CA ALA A 452 -22.37 -12.64 -2.35
C ALA A 452 -23.29 -12.83 -1.14
N GLU A 453 -24.59 -12.99 -1.33
CA GLU A 453 -25.55 -13.24 -0.23
C GLU A 453 -25.14 -14.45 0.63
N LYS A 454 -24.52 -15.46 0.01
CA LYS A 454 -24.11 -16.72 0.67
C LYS A 454 -22.68 -16.69 1.18
N LEU A 455 -21.75 -16.13 0.38
CA LEU A 455 -20.30 -16.26 0.60
C LEU A 455 -19.69 -15.00 1.23
N TYR A 456 -20.33 -13.85 1.06
CA TYR A 456 -19.85 -12.57 1.55
C TYR A 456 -21.03 -11.60 1.80
N PRO A 457 -21.88 -11.88 2.81
CA PRO A 457 -23.07 -11.07 3.07
C PRO A 457 -22.74 -9.58 3.24
N GLY A 458 -23.51 -8.72 2.57
CA GLY A 458 -23.33 -7.28 2.63
C GLY A 458 -22.28 -6.69 1.68
N LEU A 459 -21.63 -7.51 0.83
CA LEU A 459 -20.69 -7.00 -0.18
C LEU A 459 -21.43 -6.14 -1.22
N PRO A 460 -21.05 -4.84 -1.37
CA PRO A 460 -21.61 -4.01 -2.42
C PRO A 460 -21.10 -4.46 -3.79
N ILE A 461 -22.02 -4.91 -4.66
CA ILE A 461 -21.74 -5.27 -6.06
C ILE A 461 -22.75 -4.56 -6.94
N ASP A 462 -22.29 -3.95 -8.02
CA ASP A 462 -23.20 -3.36 -9.01
C ASP A 462 -22.62 -3.39 -10.43
N GLY A 463 -23.52 -3.32 -11.41
CA GLY A 463 -23.17 -3.37 -12.83
C GLY A 463 -24.38 -3.71 -13.71
N PRO A 464 -24.21 -3.66 -15.04
CA PRO A 464 -22.99 -3.22 -15.73
C PRO A 464 -22.70 -1.73 -15.52
N LEU A 465 -21.42 -1.38 -15.40
CA LEU A 465 -20.95 -0.01 -15.19
C LEU A 465 -19.83 0.33 -16.18
N GLN A 466 -19.90 1.50 -16.79
CA GLN A 466 -18.75 2.07 -17.49
C GLN A 466 -17.69 2.47 -16.46
N PHE A 467 -16.42 2.47 -16.87
CA PHE A 467 -15.30 2.75 -15.96
C PHE A 467 -15.41 4.15 -15.31
N ASP A 468 -15.77 5.18 -16.09
CA ASP A 468 -16.01 6.54 -15.59
C ASP A 468 -17.15 6.58 -14.53
N ALA A 469 -18.25 5.89 -14.80
CA ALA A 469 -19.37 5.80 -13.86
C ALA A 469 -19.00 5.00 -12.59
N ALA A 470 -18.08 4.04 -12.67
CA ALA A 470 -17.63 3.27 -11.53
C ALA A 470 -16.76 4.09 -10.56
N VAL A 471 -15.92 5.02 -11.07
CA VAL A 471 -14.85 5.67 -10.27
C VAL A 471 -15.05 7.16 -10.03
N ASP A 472 -15.82 7.87 -10.86
CA ASP A 472 -16.09 9.30 -10.69
C ASP A 472 -17.44 9.54 -10.00
N PRO A 473 -17.43 10.16 -8.78
CA PRO A 473 -18.66 10.33 -8.01
C PRO A 473 -19.78 11.10 -8.73
N LYS A 474 -19.40 12.12 -9.53
CA LYS A 474 -20.38 12.93 -10.26
C LYS A 474 -21.03 12.15 -11.41
N THR A 475 -20.19 11.43 -12.15
CA THR A 475 -20.63 10.56 -13.26
C THR A 475 -21.48 9.40 -12.73
N GLY A 476 -21.04 8.76 -11.63
CA GLY A 476 -21.77 7.67 -10.98
C GLY A 476 -23.15 8.10 -10.50
N ALA A 477 -23.23 9.22 -9.79
CA ALA A 477 -24.52 9.77 -9.32
C ALA A 477 -25.48 10.13 -10.47
N SER A 478 -24.93 10.57 -11.61
CA SER A 478 -25.74 10.91 -12.79
C SER A 478 -26.22 9.69 -13.56
N LYS A 479 -25.32 8.71 -13.82
CA LYS A 479 -25.60 7.55 -14.69
C LYS A 479 -26.30 6.40 -13.96
N MET A 480 -26.07 6.25 -12.64
CA MET A 480 -26.63 5.16 -11.83
C MET A 480 -26.97 5.66 -10.41
N PRO A 481 -27.97 6.53 -10.28
CA PRO A 481 -28.36 7.11 -9.00
C PRO A 481 -28.83 6.02 -8.03
N GLY A 482 -28.40 6.12 -6.76
CA GLY A 482 -28.73 5.16 -5.70
C GLY A 482 -27.86 3.89 -5.69
N SER A 483 -26.92 3.72 -6.62
CA SER A 483 -25.98 2.61 -6.59
C SER A 483 -25.02 2.73 -5.40
N PRO A 484 -24.79 1.63 -4.62
CA PRO A 484 -23.81 1.63 -3.54
C PRO A 484 -22.36 1.54 -4.04
N VAL A 485 -22.14 1.42 -5.34
CA VAL A 485 -20.84 1.19 -5.98
C VAL A 485 -20.46 2.32 -6.94
N ALA A 486 -21.40 2.81 -7.74
CA ALA A 486 -21.12 3.83 -8.75
C ALA A 486 -20.48 5.08 -8.13
N GLY A 487 -19.38 5.55 -8.74
CA GLY A 487 -18.61 6.69 -8.30
C GLY A 487 -17.64 6.43 -7.15
N GLN A 488 -17.62 5.21 -6.57
CA GLN A 488 -16.80 4.87 -5.43
C GLN A 488 -16.27 3.42 -5.45
N ALA A 489 -16.26 2.80 -6.63
CA ALA A 489 -15.76 1.45 -6.81
C ALA A 489 -14.28 1.34 -6.43
N THR A 490 -13.94 0.23 -5.78
CA THR A 490 -12.56 -0.12 -5.40
C THR A 490 -12.09 -1.41 -6.05
N VAL A 491 -13.04 -2.27 -6.48
CA VAL A 491 -12.77 -3.51 -7.21
C VAL A 491 -13.45 -3.42 -8.57
N MET A 492 -12.67 -3.53 -9.65
CA MET A 492 -13.13 -3.47 -11.04
C MET A 492 -12.97 -4.86 -11.68
N VAL A 493 -14.09 -5.46 -12.08
CA VAL A 493 -14.10 -6.74 -12.78
C VAL A 493 -14.30 -6.49 -14.27
N PHE A 494 -13.27 -6.82 -15.05
CA PHE A 494 -13.26 -6.63 -16.49
C PHE A 494 -13.95 -7.79 -17.23
N PRO A 495 -14.65 -7.53 -18.36
CA PRO A 495 -15.40 -8.56 -19.07
C PRO A 495 -14.52 -9.60 -19.78
N SER A 496 -13.27 -9.26 -20.06
CA SER A 496 -12.30 -10.12 -20.74
C SER A 496 -10.88 -9.79 -20.34
N LEU A 497 -9.95 -10.73 -20.61
CA LEU A 497 -8.52 -10.51 -20.41
C LEU A 497 -8.00 -9.33 -21.25
N GLU A 498 -8.49 -9.17 -22.46
CA GLU A 498 -8.07 -8.08 -23.35
C GLU A 498 -8.39 -6.73 -22.71
N ALA A 499 -9.64 -6.54 -22.23
CA ALA A 499 -10.04 -5.32 -21.57
C ALA A 499 -9.24 -5.07 -20.27
N GLY A 500 -9.06 -6.09 -19.44
CA GLY A 500 -8.32 -6.00 -18.19
C GLY A 500 -6.84 -5.72 -18.38
N ASN A 501 -6.19 -6.43 -19.31
CA ASN A 501 -4.76 -6.29 -19.59
C ASN A 501 -4.41 -4.92 -20.21
N ILE A 502 -5.22 -4.44 -21.16
CA ILE A 502 -5.07 -3.10 -21.72
C ILE A 502 -5.35 -2.04 -20.65
N GLY A 503 -6.45 -2.22 -19.89
CA GLY A 503 -6.91 -1.27 -18.88
C GLY A 503 -5.87 -1.02 -17.79
N TYR A 504 -5.33 -2.07 -17.15
CA TYR A 504 -4.34 -1.87 -16.09
C TYR A 504 -3.05 -1.21 -16.61
N LYS A 505 -2.57 -1.59 -17.80
CA LYS A 505 -1.37 -0.99 -18.40
C LYS A 505 -1.58 0.49 -18.75
N ALA A 506 -2.76 0.83 -19.28
CA ALA A 506 -3.12 2.20 -19.57
C ALA A 506 -3.09 3.05 -18.29
N VAL A 507 -3.75 2.60 -17.21
CA VAL A 507 -3.74 3.30 -15.92
C VAL A 507 -2.32 3.37 -15.34
N GLN A 508 -1.58 2.26 -15.33
CA GLN A 508 -0.20 2.23 -14.83
C GLN A 508 0.67 3.29 -15.50
N ARG A 509 0.61 3.39 -16.83
CA ARG A 509 1.50 4.29 -17.59
C ARG A 509 1.05 5.74 -17.55
N THR A 510 -0.25 6.01 -17.64
CA THR A 510 -0.79 7.38 -17.69
C THR A 510 -0.88 8.03 -16.32
N ALA A 511 -1.32 7.29 -15.30
CA ALA A 511 -1.42 7.78 -13.92
C ALA A 511 -0.12 7.59 -13.12
N LYS A 512 0.93 7.00 -13.70
CA LYS A 512 2.17 6.60 -13.01
C LYS A 512 1.89 5.76 -11.75
N ALA A 513 0.82 4.94 -11.81
CA ALA A 513 0.42 4.09 -10.72
C ALA A 513 1.43 2.94 -10.53
N VAL A 514 1.70 2.57 -9.29
CA VAL A 514 2.40 1.31 -8.98
C VAL A 514 1.40 0.17 -9.16
N ALA A 515 1.68 -0.75 -10.07
CA ALA A 515 0.84 -1.92 -10.33
C ALA A 515 1.49 -3.16 -9.70
N ILE A 516 0.95 -3.63 -8.59
CA ILE A 516 1.46 -4.82 -7.89
C ILE A 516 0.66 -6.03 -8.35
N GLY A 517 1.33 -7.00 -8.94
CA GLY A 517 0.69 -8.20 -9.50
C GLY A 517 1.41 -8.73 -10.76
N PRO A 518 0.84 -9.76 -11.42
CA PRO A 518 -0.48 -10.32 -11.14
C PRO A 518 -0.49 -11.18 -9.87
N VAL A 519 -1.41 -10.88 -8.97
CA VAL A 519 -1.69 -11.68 -7.79
C VAL A 519 -2.66 -12.78 -8.19
N ILE A 520 -2.22 -14.02 -8.13
CA ILE A 520 -3.04 -15.17 -8.51
C ILE A 520 -3.98 -15.53 -7.35
N GLN A 521 -5.22 -15.76 -7.67
CA GLN A 521 -6.27 -16.07 -6.71
C GLN A 521 -7.05 -17.33 -7.09
N GLY A 522 -7.73 -17.94 -6.11
CA GLY A 522 -8.49 -19.17 -6.30
C GLY A 522 -7.66 -20.45 -6.27
N LEU A 523 -6.35 -20.42 -6.05
CA LEU A 523 -5.50 -21.61 -5.85
C LEU A 523 -5.53 -22.09 -4.40
N ASN A 524 -5.38 -23.40 -4.16
CA ASN A 524 -5.33 -24.00 -2.82
C ASN A 524 -4.12 -23.53 -1.98
N LYS A 525 -3.04 -23.09 -2.63
CA LYS A 525 -1.85 -22.51 -2.01
C LYS A 525 -1.34 -21.36 -2.88
N PRO A 526 -0.72 -20.34 -2.28
CA PRO A 526 -0.30 -19.17 -3.03
C PRO A 526 0.88 -19.47 -3.95
N VAL A 527 0.65 -19.20 -5.22
CA VAL A 527 1.65 -19.18 -6.27
C VAL A 527 1.39 -17.92 -7.09
N ASN A 528 2.34 -17.00 -7.09
CA ASN A 528 2.20 -15.74 -7.82
C ASN A 528 3.21 -15.62 -8.95
N ASP A 529 2.80 -14.90 -9.99
CA ASP A 529 3.58 -14.66 -11.19
C ASP A 529 4.17 -13.24 -11.16
N LEU A 530 5.25 -13.05 -11.90
CA LEU A 530 5.91 -11.77 -12.10
C LEU A 530 5.88 -11.41 -13.59
N SER A 531 5.96 -10.14 -13.88
CA SER A 531 6.30 -9.69 -15.25
C SER A 531 7.80 -9.88 -15.49
N ARG A 532 8.21 -10.29 -16.69
CA ARG A 532 9.63 -10.31 -17.09
C ARG A 532 10.31 -8.93 -17.00
N GLY A 533 9.52 -7.86 -17.04
CA GLY A 533 9.98 -6.49 -16.85
C GLY A 533 9.87 -5.99 -15.40
N CYS A 534 9.70 -6.88 -14.42
CA CYS A 534 9.59 -6.49 -13.00
C CYS A 534 10.88 -5.85 -12.49
N LEU A 535 10.71 -4.97 -11.53
CA LEU A 535 11.77 -4.36 -10.75
C LEU A 535 11.98 -5.15 -9.44
N VAL A 536 13.07 -4.90 -8.74
CA VAL A 536 13.34 -5.48 -7.41
C VAL A 536 12.18 -5.22 -6.44
N ALA A 537 11.63 -4.00 -6.43
CA ALA A 537 10.49 -3.64 -5.60
C ALA A 537 9.23 -4.46 -5.92
N ASP A 538 8.98 -4.79 -7.19
CA ASP A 538 7.83 -5.61 -7.58
C ASP A 538 7.94 -7.03 -7.03
N ILE A 539 9.16 -7.60 -7.00
CA ILE A 539 9.43 -8.92 -6.42
C ILE A 539 9.18 -8.89 -4.91
N ILE A 540 9.70 -7.87 -4.21
CA ILE A 540 9.52 -7.70 -2.75
C ILE A 540 8.03 -7.61 -2.41
N ASN A 541 7.28 -6.78 -3.13
CA ASN A 541 5.85 -6.60 -2.91
C ASN A 541 5.06 -7.88 -3.20
N THR A 542 5.43 -8.62 -4.27
CA THR A 542 4.77 -9.90 -4.60
C THR A 542 5.06 -10.97 -3.55
N VAL A 543 6.28 -11.01 -2.99
CA VAL A 543 6.60 -11.91 -1.87
C VAL A 543 5.79 -11.54 -0.62
N ALA A 544 5.65 -10.26 -0.29
CA ALA A 544 4.83 -9.82 0.85
C ALA A 544 3.35 -10.24 0.67
N ILE A 545 2.80 -10.05 -0.53
CA ILE A 545 1.44 -10.50 -0.88
C ILE A 545 1.31 -12.02 -0.76
N THR A 546 2.29 -12.78 -1.28
CA THR A 546 2.29 -14.24 -1.22
C THR A 546 2.32 -14.72 0.23
N ALA A 547 3.10 -14.06 1.09
CA ALA A 547 3.12 -14.34 2.51
C ALA A 547 1.76 -14.09 3.17
N LEU A 548 1.10 -12.96 2.87
CA LEU A 548 -0.24 -12.66 3.40
C LEU A 548 -1.31 -13.65 2.91
N GLN A 549 -1.22 -14.10 1.65
CA GLN A 549 -2.10 -15.17 1.16
C GLN A 549 -1.88 -16.49 1.90
N ALA A 550 -0.61 -16.83 2.18
CA ALA A 550 -0.26 -18.05 2.91
C ALA A 550 -0.74 -18.01 4.37
N MET A 551 -0.67 -16.83 5.02
CA MET A 551 -1.25 -16.63 6.37
C MET A 551 -2.76 -16.87 6.37
N ALA A 552 -3.48 -16.30 5.42
CA ALA A 552 -4.93 -16.44 5.30
C ALA A 552 -5.37 -17.89 4.99
N ASP A 553 -4.49 -18.75 4.48
CA ASP A 553 -4.76 -20.16 4.22
C ASP A 553 -4.59 -21.05 5.48
N LYS A 554 -4.08 -20.50 6.58
CA LYS A 554 -3.91 -21.22 7.87
C LYS A 554 -5.16 -21.09 8.77
N ASP A 555 -5.92 -19.99 8.58
CA ASP A 555 -7.18 -19.71 9.29
C ASP A 555 -8.36 -20.41 8.59
#